data_98c91ec90f05c0f5524781a167927d37
#
_entry.id   98c91ec90f05c0f5524781a167927d37
#
_cell.length_a   1.000
_cell.length_b   1.000
_cell.length_c   1.000
_cell.angle_alpha   90.00
_cell.angle_beta   90.00
_cell.angle_gamma   90.00
#
_symmetry.space_group_name_H-M   'P 1'
#
loop_
_entity.id
_entity.type
_entity.pdbx_description
1 polymer ?
#
loop_
_entity_poly.entity_id
_entity_poly.type
_entity_poly.pdbx_seq_one_letter_code
_entity_poly.pdbx_strand_id
1 'polypeptide(L)'
;MKKILMSAATLLLVTACASEGSEMNQGSHVVTAKDLQHHNYVLTEIDGKAYRTAKNAMSPNIAFGEKMNISGEMCNNYFGQGELKNGVLMAKGVGMTRKFCSDATLNQLDQKINQLLENGAKVSLEDDGKNLILSNDKTTLKFWLKDYM
;
A
#
# COMPACT_ATOMS: atom_id res chain seq x y z
N MET A 1 -5.83 -75.03 41.40
CA MET A 1 -4.50 -74.61 41.07
C MET A 1 -4.62 -73.51 40.04
N LYS A 2 -4.53 -72.28 40.49
CA LYS A 2 -4.79 -71.14 39.67
C LYS A 2 -3.50 -70.36 39.55
N LYS A 3 -3.00 -70.23 38.36
CA LYS A 3 -1.84 -69.34 38.07
C LYS A 3 -2.38 -67.99 37.61
N ILE A 4 -2.11 -66.97 38.39
CA ILE A 4 -2.42 -65.62 38.09
C ILE A 4 -1.22 -65.04 37.33
N LEU A 5 -1.41 -64.63 36.08
CA LEU A 5 -0.44 -63.93 35.30
C LEU A 5 -0.72 -62.44 35.44
N MET A 6 0.19 -61.75 36.11
CA MET A 6 0.23 -60.30 36.17
C MET A 6 0.78 -59.76 34.85
N SER A 7 -0.05 -59.05 34.12
CA SER A 7 0.39 -58.29 32.94
C SER A 7 0.73 -56.86 33.37
N ALA A 8 2.01 -56.54 33.30
CA ALA A 8 2.48 -55.20 33.56
C ALA A 8 2.18 -54.29 32.33
N ALA A 9 1.30 -53.35 32.51
CA ALA A 9 1.06 -52.31 31.52
C ALA A 9 2.14 -51.22 31.62
N THR A 10 3.00 -51.19 30.63
CA THR A 10 4.01 -50.13 30.51
C THR A 10 3.34 -48.91 29.89
N LEU A 11 3.18 -47.86 30.68
CA LEU A 11 2.66 -46.59 30.24
C LEU A 11 3.76 -45.80 29.53
N LEU A 12 3.73 -45.75 28.22
CA LEU A 12 4.60 -44.86 27.41
C LEU A 12 4.03 -43.43 27.46
N LEU A 13 4.70 -42.58 28.22
CA LEU A 13 4.49 -41.13 28.18
C LEU A 13 5.09 -40.59 26.90
N VAL A 14 4.24 -40.32 25.91
CA VAL A 14 4.61 -39.54 24.74
C VAL A 14 4.59 -38.08 25.14
N THR A 15 5.74 -37.49 25.44
CA THR A 15 5.89 -36.06 25.53
C THR A 15 5.81 -35.49 24.12
N ALA A 16 4.63 -35.00 23.75
CA ALA A 16 4.45 -34.19 22.58
C ALA A 16 5.09 -32.80 22.87
N CYS A 17 6.26 -32.56 22.33
CA CYS A 17 6.76 -31.20 22.19
C CYS A 17 5.84 -30.49 21.23
N ALA A 18 4.90 -29.71 21.75
CA ALA A 18 4.22 -28.68 20.98
C ALA A 18 5.26 -27.60 20.66
N SER A 19 5.80 -27.62 19.45
CA SER A 19 6.45 -26.46 18.88
C SER A 19 5.35 -25.42 18.71
N GLU A 20 5.30 -24.48 19.61
CA GLU A 20 4.57 -23.23 19.41
C GLU A 20 5.22 -22.52 18.24
N GLY A 21 4.71 -22.81 17.04
CA GLY A 21 4.90 -21.93 15.91
C GLY A 21 4.29 -20.59 16.29
N SER A 22 5.13 -19.59 16.54
CA SER A 22 4.71 -18.21 16.60
C SER A 22 4.13 -17.88 15.23
N GLU A 23 2.83 -18.10 15.03
CA GLU A 23 2.09 -17.42 14.01
C GLU A 23 2.20 -15.93 14.38
N MET A 24 3.14 -15.25 13.72
CA MET A 24 3.07 -13.80 13.62
C MET A 24 1.78 -13.49 12.89
N ASN A 25 0.73 -13.29 13.68
CA ASN A 25 -0.47 -12.63 13.23
C ASN A 25 -0.06 -11.22 12.81
N GLN A 26 0.35 -11.07 11.54
CA GLN A 26 0.40 -9.77 10.89
C GLN A 26 -1.05 -9.35 10.74
N GLY A 27 -1.60 -8.84 11.83
CA GLY A 27 -2.82 -8.07 11.79
C GLY A 27 -2.59 -7.00 10.73
N SER A 28 -3.34 -7.03 9.64
CA SER A 28 -3.24 -6.07 8.57
C SER A 28 -3.42 -4.68 9.18
N HIS A 29 -2.31 -3.96 9.34
CA HIS A 29 -2.34 -2.59 9.87
C HIS A 29 -3.15 -1.73 8.90
N VAL A 30 -4.30 -1.24 9.35
CA VAL A 30 -5.09 -0.29 8.58
C VAL A 30 -4.32 1.02 8.53
N VAL A 31 -3.97 1.47 7.33
CA VAL A 31 -3.22 2.70 7.12
C VAL A 31 -4.00 3.90 7.66
N THR A 32 -3.33 4.71 8.44
CA THR A 32 -3.88 5.93 9.05
C THR A 32 -3.26 7.19 8.44
N ALA A 33 -3.85 8.35 8.73
CA ALA A 33 -3.32 9.62 8.27
C ALA A 33 -1.87 9.87 8.73
N LYS A 34 -1.51 9.41 9.93
CA LYS A 34 -0.15 9.56 10.46
C LYS A 34 0.90 8.78 9.66
N ASP A 35 0.49 7.69 9.04
CA ASP A 35 1.39 6.86 8.23
C ASP A 35 1.72 7.51 6.88
N LEU A 36 0.93 8.48 6.45
CA LEU A 36 1.07 9.14 5.15
C LEU A 36 1.53 10.60 5.26
N GLN A 37 1.12 11.30 6.33
CA GLN A 37 1.43 12.73 6.50
C GLN A 37 2.93 13.01 6.45
N HIS A 38 3.30 14.10 5.78
CA HIS A 38 4.68 14.58 5.61
C HIS A 38 5.57 13.68 4.74
N HIS A 39 4.98 12.73 4.01
CA HIS A 39 5.70 11.85 3.11
C HIS A 39 5.44 12.16 1.64
N ASN A 40 6.47 11.97 0.83
CA ASN A 40 6.44 12.07 -0.62
C ASN A 40 6.83 10.72 -1.23
N TYR A 41 6.05 10.28 -2.20
CA TYR A 41 6.21 8.99 -2.87
C TYR A 41 6.31 9.17 -4.37
N VAL A 42 7.26 8.49 -5.00
CA VAL A 42 7.44 8.47 -6.47
C VAL A 42 6.93 7.19 -7.07
N LEU A 43 6.27 7.30 -8.22
CA LEU A 43 5.68 6.17 -8.94
C LEU A 43 6.76 5.20 -9.41
N THR A 44 6.56 3.92 -9.13
CA THR A 44 7.45 2.82 -9.54
C THR A 44 6.76 1.76 -10.38
N GLU A 45 5.43 1.58 -10.24
CA GLU A 45 4.69 0.59 -11.00
C GLU A 45 3.29 1.08 -11.36
N ILE A 46 2.81 0.68 -12.53
CA ILE A 46 1.45 0.88 -13.01
C ILE A 46 0.87 -0.48 -13.36
N ASP A 47 -0.21 -0.88 -12.69
CA ASP A 47 -0.91 -2.15 -12.93
C ASP A 47 0.04 -3.36 -12.94
N GLY A 48 0.98 -3.41 -11.99
CA GLY A 48 1.97 -4.47 -11.83
C GLY A 48 3.16 -4.42 -12.79
N LYS A 49 3.25 -3.40 -13.65
CA LYS A 49 4.36 -3.19 -14.56
C LYS A 49 5.26 -2.06 -14.08
N ALA A 50 6.56 -2.31 -14.05
CA ALA A 50 7.54 -1.30 -13.67
C ALA A 50 7.43 -0.06 -14.55
N TYR A 51 7.35 1.10 -13.93
CA TYR A 51 7.40 2.40 -14.58
C TYR A 51 8.76 3.06 -14.34
N ARG A 52 9.34 3.60 -15.40
CA ARG A 52 10.59 4.36 -15.32
C ARG A 52 10.38 5.73 -15.94
N THR A 53 10.71 6.74 -15.16
CA THR A 53 10.71 8.12 -15.66
C THR A 53 11.78 8.29 -16.73
N ALA A 54 11.45 9.01 -17.79
CA ALA A 54 12.42 9.37 -18.82
C ALA A 54 13.56 10.22 -18.22
N LYS A 55 14.75 10.07 -18.79
CA LYS A 55 15.92 10.84 -18.34
C LYS A 55 15.62 12.33 -18.40
N ASN A 56 15.94 13.03 -17.31
CA ASN A 56 15.70 14.47 -17.13
C ASN A 56 14.22 14.90 -17.08
N ALA A 57 13.29 13.95 -16.92
CA ALA A 57 11.89 14.26 -16.66
C ALA A 57 11.58 14.24 -15.16
N MET A 58 10.53 14.95 -14.76
CA MET A 58 9.99 14.88 -13.40
C MET A 58 9.33 13.53 -13.20
N SER A 59 9.62 12.86 -12.09
CA SER A 59 8.98 11.58 -11.77
C SER A 59 7.55 11.80 -11.28
N PRO A 60 6.56 11.09 -11.83
CA PRO A 60 5.21 11.08 -11.29
C PRO A 60 5.23 10.78 -9.79
N ASN A 61 4.47 11.53 -9.02
CA ASN A 61 4.55 11.48 -7.56
C ASN A 61 3.23 11.84 -6.89
N ILE A 62 3.14 11.48 -5.61
CA ILE A 62 2.09 11.91 -4.68
C ILE A 62 2.73 12.30 -3.36
N ALA A 63 2.29 13.40 -2.77
CA ALA A 63 2.73 13.88 -1.48
C ALA A 63 1.53 14.16 -0.57
N PHE A 64 1.71 13.89 0.71
CA PHE A 64 0.73 14.12 1.74
C PHE A 64 1.27 15.16 2.72
N GLY A 65 0.64 16.31 2.75
CA GLY A 65 0.97 17.37 3.68
C GLY A 65 0.28 17.21 5.03
N GLU A 66 0.44 18.22 5.85
CA GLU A 66 -0.30 18.33 7.10
C GLU A 66 -1.81 18.29 6.82
N LYS A 67 -2.59 17.70 7.71
CA LYS A 67 -4.06 17.52 7.57
C LYS A 67 -4.48 16.77 6.29
N MET A 68 -3.61 15.92 5.75
CA MET A 68 -3.89 15.13 4.56
C MET A 68 -4.13 15.93 3.27
N ASN A 69 -3.57 17.12 3.15
CA ASN A 69 -3.51 17.80 1.86
C ASN A 69 -2.73 16.94 0.88
N ILE A 70 -3.34 16.63 -0.24
CA ILE A 70 -2.70 15.84 -1.31
C ILE A 70 -2.19 16.79 -2.38
N SER A 71 -0.98 16.55 -2.84
CA SER A 71 -0.41 17.19 -4.02
C SER A 71 0.46 16.22 -4.79
N GLY A 72 0.69 16.48 -6.05
CA GLY A 72 1.55 15.64 -6.87
C GLY A 72 1.57 16.08 -8.32
N GLU A 73 2.30 15.31 -9.10
CA GLU A 73 2.41 15.50 -10.54
C GLU A 73 2.39 14.15 -11.25
N MET A 74 1.58 14.05 -12.30
CA MET A 74 1.65 13.00 -13.31
C MET A 74 2.12 13.64 -14.63
N CYS A 75 1.23 13.83 -15.62
CA CYS A 75 1.46 14.83 -16.65
C CYS A 75 1.20 16.23 -16.09
N ASN A 76 0.11 16.35 -15.36
CA ASN A 76 -0.35 17.59 -14.75
C ASN A 76 -0.09 17.61 -13.24
N ASN A 77 0.12 18.79 -12.70
CA ASN A 77 0.07 19.00 -11.27
C ASN A 77 -1.37 18.83 -10.79
N TYR A 78 -1.54 18.13 -9.70
CA TYR A 78 -2.84 17.96 -9.06
C TYR A 78 -2.76 18.21 -7.55
N PHE A 79 -3.87 18.57 -6.97
CA PHE A 79 -3.97 18.85 -5.54
C PHE A 79 -5.41 18.67 -5.07
N GLY A 80 -5.56 18.37 -3.81
CA GLY A 80 -6.87 18.19 -3.18
C GLY A 80 -6.78 18.02 -1.69
N GLN A 81 -7.93 18.03 -1.03
CA GLN A 81 -8.03 17.70 0.38
C GLN A 81 -8.35 16.21 0.50
N GLY A 82 -7.39 15.45 1.00
CA GLY A 82 -7.56 14.02 1.23
C GLY A 82 -8.33 13.74 2.52
N GLU A 83 -9.09 12.66 2.49
CA GLU A 83 -9.72 12.03 3.62
C GLU A 83 -9.41 10.54 3.61
N LEU A 84 -8.90 10.02 4.71
CA LEU A 84 -8.58 8.60 4.85
C LEU A 84 -9.48 7.99 5.92
N LYS A 85 -10.32 7.05 5.50
CA LYS A 85 -11.22 6.29 6.37
C LYS A 85 -11.13 4.81 6.08
N ASN A 86 -10.89 4.00 7.13
CA ASN A 86 -10.82 2.54 7.01
C ASN A 86 -9.90 2.05 5.89
N GLY A 87 -8.74 2.69 5.71
CA GLY A 87 -7.78 2.35 4.66
C GLY A 87 -8.21 2.75 3.25
N VAL A 88 -9.23 3.59 3.10
CA VAL A 88 -9.66 4.15 1.82
C VAL A 88 -9.39 5.64 1.77
N LEU A 89 -8.61 6.06 0.80
CA LEU A 89 -8.27 7.45 0.52
C LEU A 89 -9.24 8.03 -0.51
N MET A 90 -9.82 9.17 -0.19
CA MET A 90 -10.66 9.94 -1.10
C MET A 90 -10.24 11.41 -1.11
N ALA A 91 -10.41 12.07 -2.24
CA ALA A 91 -10.33 13.52 -2.35
C ALA A 91 -11.38 14.00 -3.34
N LYS A 92 -12.34 14.76 -2.86
CA LYS A 92 -13.37 15.35 -3.71
C LYS A 92 -12.88 16.67 -4.31
N GLY A 93 -13.22 16.87 -5.58
CA GLY A 93 -12.89 18.13 -6.27
C GLY A 93 -11.39 18.32 -6.46
N VAL A 94 -10.72 17.28 -6.95
CA VAL A 94 -9.29 17.35 -7.27
C VAL A 94 -9.05 18.42 -8.32
N GLY A 95 -8.27 19.45 -7.96
CA GLY A 95 -7.77 20.44 -8.91
C GLY A 95 -6.61 19.87 -9.71
N MET A 96 -6.57 20.18 -11.00
CA MET A 96 -5.52 19.71 -11.90
C MET A 96 -5.22 20.75 -12.98
N THR A 97 -3.94 20.95 -13.31
CA THR A 97 -3.55 21.76 -14.48
C THR A 97 -3.95 21.06 -15.78
N ARG A 98 -3.93 21.75 -16.90
CA ARG A 98 -4.41 21.21 -18.19
C ARG A 98 -3.35 21.37 -19.27
N LYS A 99 -2.23 20.68 -19.12
CA LYS A 99 -1.25 20.53 -20.19
C LYS A 99 -1.40 19.15 -20.82
N PHE A 100 -0.92 18.99 -22.04
CA PHE A 100 -0.84 17.73 -22.74
C PHE A 100 0.62 17.31 -22.85
N CYS A 101 0.94 16.12 -22.38
CA CYS A 101 2.26 15.54 -22.46
C CYS A 101 2.42 14.73 -23.73
N SER A 102 3.61 14.73 -24.32
CA SER A 102 3.93 13.87 -25.48
C SER A 102 3.93 12.38 -25.13
N ASP A 103 4.19 12.06 -23.86
CA ASP A 103 4.07 10.69 -23.36
C ASP A 103 2.60 10.37 -23.03
N ALA A 104 2.02 9.45 -23.81
CA ALA A 104 0.64 9.03 -23.62
C ALA A 104 0.40 8.40 -22.23
N THR A 105 1.40 7.73 -21.65
CA THR A 105 1.32 7.13 -20.32
C THR A 105 1.07 8.18 -19.26
N LEU A 106 1.74 9.32 -19.33
CA LEU A 106 1.56 10.43 -18.39
C LEU A 106 0.15 11.01 -18.45
N ASN A 107 -0.41 11.17 -19.66
CA ASN A 107 -1.80 11.64 -19.82
C ASN A 107 -2.82 10.64 -19.24
N GLN A 108 -2.55 9.32 -19.37
CA GLN A 108 -3.37 8.28 -18.75
C GLN A 108 -3.24 8.27 -17.23
N LEU A 109 -2.07 8.58 -16.70
CA LEU A 109 -1.84 8.67 -15.26
C LEU A 109 -2.63 9.80 -14.61
N ASP A 110 -2.81 10.94 -15.29
CA ASP A 110 -3.70 12.02 -14.84
C ASP A 110 -5.13 11.51 -14.61
N GLN A 111 -5.64 10.72 -15.55
CA GLN A 111 -6.98 10.13 -15.43
C GLN A 111 -7.05 9.09 -14.32
N LYS A 112 -6.05 8.23 -14.22
CA LYS A 112 -5.99 7.17 -13.21
C LYS A 112 -5.94 7.73 -11.80
N ILE A 113 -5.06 8.69 -11.53
CA ILE A 113 -4.96 9.30 -10.20
C ILE A 113 -6.22 10.07 -9.82
N ASN A 114 -6.81 10.80 -10.76
CA ASN A 114 -8.06 11.50 -10.52
C ASN A 114 -9.19 10.53 -10.14
N GLN A 115 -9.36 9.45 -10.90
CA GLN A 115 -10.39 8.44 -10.62
C GLN A 115 -10.16 7.72 -9.29
N LEU A 116 -8.90 7.38 -8.95
CA LEU A 116 -8.56 6.78 -7.67
C LEU A 116 -8.94 7.70 -6.50
N LEU A 117 -8.62 8.97 -6.59
CA LEU A 117 -8.88 9.93 -5.52
C LEU A 117 -10.36 10.29 -5.41
N GLU A 118 -11.07 10.47 -6.51
CA GLU A 118 -12.49 10.85 -6.48
C GLU A 118 -13.42 9.69 -6.10
N ASN A 119 -13.10 8.47 -6.52
CA ASN A 119 -13.95 7.29 -6.28
C ASN A 119 -13.53 6.46 -5.06
N GLY A 120 -12.40 6.78 -4.48
CA GLY A 120 -11.81 6.04 -3.36
C GLY A 120 -10.79 5.01 -3.80
N ALA A 121 -9.59 5.13 -3.25
CA ALA A 121 -8.50 4.19 -3.42
C ALA A 121 -8.24 3.42 -2.14
N LYS A 122 -8.17 2.09 -2.22
CA LYS A 122 -7.59 1.30 -1.13
C LYS A 122 -6.14 1.69 -0.98
N VAL A 123 -5.72 1.92 0.26
CA VAL A 123 -4.35 2.26 0.61
C VAL A 123 -3.72 1.11 1.35
N SER A 124 -2.55 0.68 0.92
CA SER A 124 -1.70 -0.21 1.68
C SER A 124 -0.26 0.29 1.70
N LEU A 125 0.44 -0.04 2.76
CA LEU A 125 1.87 0.22 2.93
C LEU A 125 2.59 -1.12 3.08
N GLU A 126 3.66 -1.29 2.33
CA GLU A 126 4.55 -2.45 2.40
C GLU A 126 5.98 -2.00 2.75
N ASP A 127 6.84 -2.94 3.11
CA ASP A 127 8.25 -2.70 3.42
C ASP A 127 8.45 -1.56 4.46
N ASP A 128 7.78 -1.67 5.59
CA ASP A 128 7.84 -0.66 6.67
C ASP A 128 7.47 0.76 6.21
N GLY A 129 6.46 0.88 5.35
CA GLY A 129 5.96 2.15 4.85
C GLY A 129 6.73 2.71 3.65
N LYS A 130 7.72 2.01 3.14
CA LYS A 130 8.51 2.46 1.99
C LYS A 130 7.77 2.33 0.66
N ASN A 131 6.85 1.39 0.55
CA ASN A 131 5.99 1.22 -0.62
C ASN A 131 4.57 1.62 -0.29
N LEU A 132 4.04 2.59 -1.01
CA LEU A 132 2.64 2.97 -0.98
C LEU A 132 1.93 2.36 -2.18
N ILE A 133 0.80 1.72 -1.95
CA ILE A 133 -0.05 1.18 -3.00
C ILE A 133 -1.42 1.85 -2.92
N LEU A 134 -1.84 2.45 -4.02
CA LEU A 134 -3.19 2.96 -4.23
C LEU A 134 -3.88 2.10 -5.28
N SER A 135 -5.02 1.54 -4.95
CA SER A 135 -5.72 0.63 -5.86
C SER A 135 -7.25 0.73 -5.80
N ASN A 136 -7.87 0.38 -6.91
CA ASN A 136 -9.28 0.06 -7.03
C ASN A 136 -9.44 -1.18 -7.93
N ASP A 137 -10.66 -1.48 -8.38
CA ASP A 137 -10.94 -2.67 -9.22
C ASP A 137 -10.25 -2.64 -10.58
N LYS A 138 -9.82 -1.48 -11.06
CA LYS A 138 -9.29 -1.27 -12.42
C LYS A 138 -7.83 -0.87 -12.46
N THR A 139 -7.34 -0.25 -11.40
CA THR A 139 -6.03 0.42 -11.41
C THR A 139 -5.28 0.12 -10.12
N THR A 140 -3.99 -0.17 -10.25
CA THR A 140 -3.05 -0.25 -9.13
C THR A 140 -1.85 0.62 -9.44
N LEU A 141 -1.56 1.58 -8.57
CA LEU A 141 -0.37 2.41 -8.63
C LEU A 141 0.49 2.12 -7.42
N LYS A 142 1.76 1.77 -7.65
CA LYS A 142 2.75 1.56 -6.59
C LYS A 142 3.79 2.67 -6.62
N PHE A 143 4.08 3.17 -5.44
CA PHE A 143 5.00 4.28 -5.25
C PHE A 143 6.06 3.91 -4.22
N TRP A 144 7.24 4.50 -4.35
CA TRP A 144 8.34 4.38 -3.40
C TRP A 144 8.50 5.67 -2.60
N LEU A 145 8.71 5.53 -1.29
CA LEU A 145 8.95 6.65 -0.39
C LEU A 145 10.23 7.39 -0.81
N LYS A 146 10.09 8.68 -1.06
CA LYS A 146 11.19 9.57 -1.39
C LYS A 146 11.02 10.87 -0.61
N ASP A 147 11.36 10.82 0.66
CA ASP A 147 11.40 12.01 1.47
C ASP A 147 12.67 12.79 1.15
N TYR A 148 12.52 14.06 0.92
CA TYR A 148 13.64 14.98 0.82
C TYR A 148 13.85 15.57 2.21
N MET A 149 15.00 15.31 2.77
CA MET A 149 15.48 16.03 3.94
C MET A 149 16.08 17.36 3.51
#